data_185fe46b174733f2d38ab7b9986ec99d
#
_entry.id   185fe46b174733f2d38ab7b9986ec99d
#
_cell.length_a   1.000
_cell.length_b   1.000
_cell.length_c   1.000
_cell.angle_alpha   90.00
_cell.angle_beta   90.00
_cell.angle_gamma   90.00
#
_symmetry.space_group_name_H-M   'P 1'
#
loop_
_entity.id
_entity.type
_entity.pdbx_description
1 polymer ?
#
loop_
_entity_poly.entity_id
_entity_poly.type
_entity_poly.pdbx_seq_one_letter_code
_entity_poly.pdbx_strand_id
1 'polypeptide(L)'
;QKEGEDVVMELGIKSMHPELIKLVGRLRYRASYGQNALAHTLEVAHLAGLMASQMGGDAILARRAGLLHDIGKALTHEMPGSHVHLGADICRRYDECDTVINAIYAHHGHEEPINVESASVCAADALSAARPGARREVLESFLKRVEEVEHISTSKLGVLNAYAINAGREVRVIVKAELVNDDEAILLATEIARKKKKK
;
A
#
# COMPACT_ATOMS: atom_id res chain seq x y z
N GLN A 1 22.87 10.49 -1.35
CA GLN A 1 22.86 10.98 -2.74
C GLN A 1 22.90 9.79 -3.69
N LYS A 2 23.88 8.89 -3.60
CA LYS A 2 24.03 7.71 -4.47
C LYS A 2 22.75 6.88 -4.59
N GLU A 3 22.07 6.58 -3.49
CA GLU A 3 20.79 5.84 -3.49
C GLU A 3 19.70 6.54 -4.32
N GLY A 4 19.64 7.88 -4.28
CA GLY A 4 18.69 8.65 -5.10
C GLY A 4 19.04 8.59 -6.58
N GLU A 5 20.31 8.64 -6.92
CA GLU A 5 20.81 8.51 -8.30
C GLU A 5 20.50 7.11 -8.87
N ASP A 6 20.75 6.05 -8.08
CA ASP A 6 20.47 4.67 -8.47
C ASP A 6 18.97 4.46 -8.76
N VAL A 7 18.08 4.98 -7.90
CA VAL A 7 16.62 4.90 -8.07
C VAL A 7 16.13 5.68 -9.30
N VAL A 8 16.62 6.89 -9.51
CA VAL A 8 16.23 7.71 -10.66
C VAL A 8 16.66 7.05 -11.97
N MET A 9 17.86 6.43 -11.98
CA MET A 9 18.36 5.68 -13.11
C MET A 9 17.53 4.39 -13.36
N GLU A 10 17.21 3.63 -12.32
CA GLU A 10 16.36 2.42 -12.39
C GLU A 10 15.00 2.72 -13.03
N LEU A 11 14.37 3.84 -12.64
CA LEU A 11 13.07 4.25 -13.15
C LEU A 11 13.11 4.86 -14.56
N GLY A 12 14.33 5.11 -15.11
CA GLY A 12 14.52 5.75 -16.41
C GLY A 12 14.14 7.23 -16.42
N ILE A 13 14.11 7.89 -15.26
CA ILE A 13 13.77 9.30 -15.12
C ILE A 13 14.97 10.14 -15.51
N LYS A 14 14.77 11.10 -16.43
CA LYS A 14 15.81 12.01 -16.89
C LYS A 14 15.64 13.39 -16.27
N SER A 15 16.74 14.13 -16.15
CA SER A 15 16.75 15.57 -15.84
C SER A 15 16.04 15.94 -14.52
N MET A 16 16.19 15.14 -13.47
CA MET A 16 15.73 15.51 -12.14
C MET A 16 16.76 16.40 -11.46
N HIS A 17 16.30 17.45 -10.75
CA HIS A 17 17.18 18.37 -10.04
C HIS A 17 17.99 17.64 -8.95
N PRO A 18 19.31 17.92 -8.80
CA PRO A 18 20.18 17.19 -7.84
C PRO A 18 19.68 17.22 -6.39
N GLU A 19 19.05 18.32 -5.94
CA GLU A 19 18.49 18.41 -4.58
C GLU A 19 17.28 17.48 -4.40
N LEU A 20 16.44 17.30 -5.44
CA LEU A 20 15.35 16.31 -5.38
C LEU A 20 15.90 14.89 -5.31
N ILE A 21 16.93 14.57 -6.10
CA ILE A 21 17.62 13.27 -6.05
C ILE A 21 18.18 13.00 -4.64
N LYS A 22 18.79 14.00 -4.03
CA LYS A 22 19.30 13.91 -2.66
C LYS A 22 18.19 13.66 -1.63
N LEU A 23 17.05 14.33 -1.76
CA LEU A 23 15.89 14.14 -0.90
C LEU A 23 15.26 12.75 -1.10
N VAL A 24 15.15 12.26 -2.33
CA VAL A 24 14.75 10.86 -2.62
C VAL A 24 15.66 9.88 -1.89
N GLY A 25 16.98 10.06 -1.97
CA GLY A 25 17.92 9.20 -1.24
C GLY A 25 17.75 9.25 0.30
N ARG A 26 17.30 10.40 0.86
CA ARG A 26 16.99 10.53 2.30
C ARG A 26 15.78 9.74 2.75
N LEU A 27 14.84 9.43 1.85
CA LEU A 27 13.67 8.59 2.16
C LEU A 27 14.06 7.19 2.65
N ARG A 28 15.26 6.69 2.33
CA ARG A 28 15.79 5.43 2.87
C ARG A 28 15.78 5.38 4.39
N TYR A 29 15.98 6.51 5.04
CA TYR A 29 16.05 6.64 6.50
C TYR A 29 14.71 7.03 7.13
N ARG A 30 13.63 6.96 6.35
CA ARG A 30 12.27 7.28 6.79
C ARG A 30 11.40 6.03 6.74
N ALA A 31 10.53 5.90 7.73
CA ALA A 31 9.51 4.87 7.77
C ALA A 31 8.16 5.49 8.11
N SER A 32 7.11 4.97 7.51
CA SER A 32 5.72 5.33 7.80
C SER A 32 4.94 4.05 8.02
N TYR A 33 4.33 3.89 9.18
CA TYR A 33 3.59 2.68 9.58
C TYR A 33 4.40 1.38 9.42
N GLY A 34 5.71 1.45 9.66
CA GLY A 34 6.62 0.31 9.53
C GLY A 34 7.12 0.01 8.10
N GLN A 35 6.63 0.71 7.10
CA GLN A 35 7.09 0.60 5.71
C GLN A 35 8.22 1.62 5.46
N ASN A 36 9.31 1.17 4.82
CA ASN A 36 10.39 2.08 4.41
C ASN A 36 9.90 3.02 3.31
N ALA A 37 10.10 4.33 3.48
CA ALA A 37 9.54 5.33 2.56
C ALA A 37 10.16 5.27 1.16
N LEU A 38 11.46 4.99 1.01
CA LEU A 38 12.09 4.85 -0.30
C LEU A 38 11.57 3.62 -1.05
N ALA A 39 11.48 2.47 -0.36
CA ALA A 39 10.94 1.25 -0.97
C ALA A 39 9.48 1.44 -1.40
N HIS A 40 8.69 2.14 -0.60
CA HIS A 40 7.31 2.47 -0.93
C HIS A 40 7.20 3.37 -2.16
N THR A 41 7.93 4.49 -2.21
CA THR A 41 7.86 5.40 -3.37
C THR A 41 8.37 4.74 -4.65
N LEU A 42 9.36 3.85 -4.56
CA LEU A 42 9.84 3.07 -5.70
C LEU A 42 8.75 2.10 -6.21
N GLU A 43 8.09 1.38 -5.31
CA GLU A 43 6.97 0.50 -5.65
C GLU A 43 5.81 1.28 -6.29
N VAL A 44 5.42 2.42 -5.72
CA VAL A 44 4.39 3.31 -6.27
C VAL A 44 4.78 3.81 -7.67
N ALA A 45 6.03 4.21 -7.87
CA ALA A 45 6.53 4.66 -9.18
C ALA A 45 6.40 3.57 -10.24
N HIS A 46 6.82 2.34 -9.95
CA HIS A 46 6.69 1.22 -10.88
C HIS A 46 5.23 0.91 -11.21
N LEU A 47 4.36 0.83 -10.20
CA LEU A 47 2.93 0.55 -10.38
C LEU A 47 2.24 1.66 -11.17
N ALA A 48 2.48 2.93 -10.80
CA ALA A 48 1.89 4.09 -11.50
C ALA A 48 2.33 4.13 -12.97
N GLY A 49 3.61 3.89 -13.25
CA GLY A 49 4.12 3.82 -14.63
C GLY A 49 3.47 2.71 -15.44
N LEU A 50 3.27 1.53 -14.84
CA LEU A 50 2.58 0.41 -15.48
C LEU A 50 1.12 0.75 -15.77
N MET A 51 0.39 1.29 -14.79
CA MET A 51 -1.01 1.68 -14.94
C MET A 51 -1.20 2.77 -16.01
N ALA A 52 -0.40 3.84 -15.95
CA ALA A 52 -0.45 4.91 -16.93
C ALA A 52 -0.20 4.39 -18.35
N SER A 53 0.81 3.54 -18.52
CA SER A 53 1.10 2.90 -19.82
C SER A 53 -0.08 2.11 -20.38
N GLN A 54 -0.79 1.34 -19.54
CA GLN A 54 -1.96 0.56 -19.96
C GLN A 54 -3.18 1.44 -20.33
N MET A 55 -3.24 2.64 -19.76
CA MET A 55 -4.31 3.61 -20.02
C MET A 55 -3.94 4.64 -21.11
N GLY A 56 -2.79 4.48 -21.78
CA GLY A 56 -2.34 5.39 -22.85
C GLY A 56 -1.71 6.70 -22.35
N GLY A 57 -1.35 6.79 -21.07
CA GLY A 57 -0.62 7.91 -20.47
C GLY A 57 0.90 7.78 -20.58
N ASP A 58 1.62 8.80 -20.09
CA ASP A 58 3.08 8.83 -20.03
C ASP A 58 3.61 8.04 -18.83
N ALA A 59 4.16 6.86 -19.10
CA ALA A 59 4.71 5.98 -18.08
C ALA A 59 5.89 6.60 -17.31
N ILE A 60 6.73 7.41 -17.98
CA ILE A 60 7.90 8.03 -17.33
C ILE A 60 7.45 9.18 -16.42
N LEU A 61 6.49 9.98 -16.86
CA LEU A 61 5.90 11.03 -16.06
C LEU A 61 5.19 10.44 -14.82
N ALA A 62 4.42 9.36 -14.99
CA ALA A 62 3.77 8.66 -13.88
C ALA A 62 4.78 8.08 -12.87
N ARG A 63 5.90 7.50 -13.35
CA ARG A 63 7.00 7.04 -12.48
C ARG A 63 7.62 8.21 -11.71
N ARG A 64 7.85 9.33 -12.38
CA ARG A 64 8.39 10.55 -11.76
C ARG A 64 7.45 11.06 -10.67
N ALA A 65 6.18 11.19 -10.96
CA ALA A 65 5.16 11.61 -10.00
C ALA A 65 5.04 10.64 -8.82
N GLY A 66 5.04 9.33 -9.08
CA GLY A 66 5.03 8.29 -8.06
C GLY A 66 6.27 8.30 -7.17
N LEU A 67 7.46 8.56 -7.71
CA LEU A 67 8.69 8.70 -6.92
C LEU A 67 8.65 9.91 -5.99
N LEU A 68 8.04 11.00 -6.42
CA LEU A 68 8.04 12.29 -5.72
C LEU A 68 6.79 12.52 -4.84
N HIS A 69 5.74 11.66 -4.91
CA HIS A 69 4.48 11.92 -4.19
C HIS A 69 4.67 12.12 -2.68
N ASP A 70 5.60 11.42 -2.09
CA ASP A 70 5.91 11.40 -0.66
C ASP A 70 7.24 12.09 -0.29
N ILE A 71 7.86 12.86 -1.21
CA ILE A 71 9.18 13.44 -1.01
C ILE A 71 9.26 14.36 0.21
N GLY A 72 8.16 14.98 0.58
CA GLY A 72 8.08 15.83 1.77
C GLY A 72 8.39 15.11 3.08
N LYS A 73 8.23 13.78 3.15
CA LYS A 73 8.64 12.97 4.31
C LYS A 73 10.14 13.06 4.60
N ALA A 74 10.96 13.41 3.61
CA ALA A 74 12.37 13.67 3.82
C ALA A 74 12.65 14.96 4.62
N LEU A 75 11.65 15.86 4.72
CA LEU A 75 11.78 17.21 5.31
C LEU A 75 11.07 17.35 6.67
N THR A 76 10.08 16.53 7.00
CA THR A 76 9.19 16.69 8.16
C THR A 76 9.87 16.67 9.53
N HIS A 77 11.11 16.23 9.65
CA HIS A 77 11.89 16.34 10.90
C HIS A 77 12.63 17.67 11.04
N GLU A 78 12.87 18.37 9.93
CA GLU A 78 13.64 19.62 9.91
C GLU A 78 12.71 20.83 9.80
N MET A 79 11.53 20.63 9.23
CA MET A 79 10.56 21.70 8.96
C MET A 79 9.18 21.33 9.48
N PRO A 80 8.49 22.25 10.19
CA PRO A 80 7.10 22.03 10.58
C PRO A 80 6.19 22.06 9.36
N GLY A 81 5.18 21.22 9.33
CA GLY A 81 4.18 21.18 8.26
C GLY A 81 3.83 19.77 7.79
N SER A 82 2.82 19.69 6.96
CA SER A 82 2.41 18.46 6.29
C SER A 82 3.43 18.07 5.23
N HIS A 83 3.77 16.79 5.14
CA HIS A 83 4.64 16.28 4.07
C HIS A 83 4.10 16.59 2.67
N VAL A 84 2.77 16.70 2.51
CA VAL A 84 2.12 17.08 1.24
C VAL A 84 2.52 18.49 0.84
N HIS A 85 2.34 19.48 1.73
CA HIS A 85 2.70 20.86 1.43
C HIS A 85 4.21 21.05 1.24
N LEU A 86 5.01 20.47 2.16
CA LEU A 86 6.47 20.52 2.05
C LEU A 86 6.99 19.88 0.75
N GLY A 87 6.36 18.75 0.34
CA GLY A 87 6.69 18.06 -0.90
C GLY A 87 6.33 18.89 -2.14
N ALA A 88 5.12 19.45 -2.17
CA ALA A 88 4.68 20.29 -3.27
C ALA A 88 5.55 21.57 -3.40
N ASP A 89 5.87 22.23 -2.29
CA ASP A 89 6.67 23.45 -2.28
C ASP A 89 8.10 23.20 -2.77
N ILE A 90 8.73 22.10 -2.34
CA ILE A 90 10.08 21.77 -2.80
C ILE A 90 10.09 21.36 -4.27
N CYS A 91 9.08 20.64 -4.75
CA CYS A 91 8.94 20.27 -6.14
C CYS A 91 8.70 21.50 -7.03
N ARG A 92 7.86 22.45 -6.61
CA ARG A 92 7.68 23.74 -7.31
C ARG A 92 8.99 24.55 -7.39
N ARG A 93 9.74 24.59 -6.30
CA ARG A 93 11.03 25.30 -6.25
C ARG A 93 12.04 24.77 -7.26
N TYR A 94 11.96 23.49 -7.61
CA TYR A 94 12.86 22.84 -8.56
C TYR A 94 12.18 22.50 -9.89
N ASP A 95 11.17 23.30 -10.25
CA ASP A 95 10.50 23.32 -11.56
C ASP A 95 9.88 21.97 -11.98
N GLU A 96 9.35 21.20 -11.02
CA GLU A 96 8.54 20.03 -11.35
C GLU A 96 7.19 20.45 -11.95
N CYS A 97 6.70 19.67 -12.93
CA CYS A 97 5.47 19.96 -13.64
C CYS A 97 4.20 19.80 -12.80
N ASP A 98 3.10 20.40 -13.26
CA ASP A 98 1.81 20.39 -12.58
C ASP A 98 1.28 18.97 -12.27
N THR A 99 1.54 18.00 -13.13
CA THR A 99 1.17 16.60 -12.89
C THR A 99 1.83 16.03 -11.62
N VAL A 100 3.13 16.33 -11.41
CA VAL A 100 3.85 15.92 -10.20
C VAL A 100 3.27 16.61 -8.97
N ILE A 101 3.04 17.93 -9.07
CA ILE A 101 2.47 18.71 -7.96
C ILE A 101 1.06 18.23 -7.61
N ASN A 102 0.23 18.00 -8.62
CA ASN A 102 -1.12 17.48 -8.42
C ASN A 102 -1.09 16.08 -7.79
N ALA A 103 -0.23 15.16 -8.24
CA ALA A 103 -0.10 13.84 -7.64
C ALA A 103 0.24 13.91 -6.14
N ILE A 104 1.09 14.88 -5.73
CA ILE A 104 1.42 15.13 -4.32
C ILE A 104 0.19 15.57 -3.51
N TYR A 105 -0.70 16.37 -4.08
CA TYR A 105 -1.93 16.76 -3.38
C TYR A 105 -3.01 15.70 -3.47
N ALA A 106 -3.18 15.08 -4.64
CA ALA A 106 -4.28 14.18 -4.92
C ALA A 106 -4.20 12.85 -4.16
N HIS A 107 -3.01 12.30 -3.88
CA HIS A 107 -2.89 11.00 -3.20
C HIS A 107 -3.47 10.99 -1.77
N HIS A 108 -3.63 12.15 -1.15
CA HIS A 108 -4.33 12.33 0.12
C HIS A 108 -5.70 13.02 -0.01
N GLY A 109 -6.21 13.17 -1.21
CA GLY A 109 -7.55 13.74 -1.46
C GLY A 109 -7.65 15.24 -1.22
N HIS A 110 -6.52 15.98 -1.23
CA HIS A 110 -6.54 17.44 -1.17
C HIS A 110 -6.97 18.09 -2.49
N GLU A 111 -6.75 17.38 -3.60
CA GLU A 111 -7.19 17.76 -4.94
C GLU A 111 -7.66 16.53 -5.71
N GLU A 112 -8.44 16.72 -6.77
CA GLU A 112 -8.76 15.66 -7.72
C GLU A 112 -7.59 15.43 -8.69
N PRO A 113 -7.32 14.18 -9.11
CA PRO A 113 -6.34 13.91 -10.15
C PRO A 113 -6.70 14.61 -11.48
N ILE A 114 -5.75 15.34 -12.06
CA ILE A 114 -5.99 16.09 -13.30
C ILE A 114 -5.78 15.28 -14.58
N ASN A 115 -5.10 14.14 -14.50
CA ASN A 115 -4.79 13.29 -15.65
C ASN A 115 -4.56 11.83 -15.22
N VAL A 116 -4.31 10.97 -16.21
CA VAL A 116 -4.08 9.53 -16.01
C VAL A 116 -2.88 9.26 -15.12
N GLU A 117 -1.81 10.04 -15.26
CA GLU A 117 -0.58 9.88 -14.51
C GLU A 117 -0.80 10.12 -13.01
N SER A 118 -1.44 11.24 -12.65
CA SER A 118 -1.73 11.55 -11.25
C SER A 118 -2.77 10.59 -10.64
N ALA A 119 -3.78 10.16 -11.39
CA ALA A 119 -4.74 9.14 -10.98
C ALA A 119 -4.04 7.79 -10.73
N SER A 120 -3.09 7.42 -11.61
CA SER A 120 -2.30 6.20 -11.45
C SER A 120 -1.45 6.22 -10.18
N VAL A 121 -0.91 7.38 -9.80
CA VAL A 121 -0.17 7.52 -8.52
C VAL A 121 -1.08 7.28 -7.32
N CYS A 122 -2.28 7.87 -7.31
CA CYS A 122 -3.25 7.66 -6.21
C CYS A 122 -3.64 6.18 -6.06
N ALA A 123 -3.91 5.50 -7.19
CA ALA A 123 -4.24 4.08 -7.18
C ALA A 123 -3.05 3.21 -6.74
N ALA A 124 -1.84 3.53 -7.22
CA ALA A 124 -0.62 2.80 -6.89
C ALA A 124 -0.24 2.95 -5.42
N ASP A 125 -0.37 4.15 -4.83
CA ASP A 125 -0.16 4.39 -3.40
C ASP A 125 -1.11 3.54 -2.56
N ALA A 126 -2.41 3.56 -2.87
CA ALA A 126 -3.41 2.77 -2.18
C ALA A 126 -3.11 1.26 -2.25
N LEU A 127 -2.70 0.75 -3.42
CA LEU A 127 -2.32 -0.66 -3.61
C LEU A 127 -1.07 -1.03 -2.82
N SER A 128 -0.01 -0.21 -2.88
CA SER A 128 1.23 -0.44 -2.14
C SER A 128 0.99 -0.46 -0.64
N ALA A 129 0.15 0.45 -0.14
CA ALA A 129 -0.20 0.53 1.28
C ALA A 129 -1.09 -0.65 1.76
N ALA A 130 -1.98 -1.15 0.90
CA ALA A 130 -2.97 -2.17 1.25
C ALA A 130 -2.46 -3.61 1.14
N ARG A 131 -1.34 -3.86 0.46
CA ARG A 131 -0.83 -5.23 0.29
C ARG A 131 -0.43 -5.86 1.63
N PRO A 132 -0.67 -7.17 1.84
CA PRO A 132 -0.31 -7.85 3.07
C PRO A 132 1.19 -7.67 3.40
N GLY A 133 1.50 -7.28 4.63
CA GLY A 133 2.87 -7.09 5.11
C GLY A 133 3.53 -5.76 4.72
N ALA A 134 2.88 -4.91 3.93
CA ALA A 134 3.42 -3.59 3.57
C ALA A 134 3.52 -2.66 4.80
N ARG A 135 2.46 -2.62 5.59
CA ARG A 135 2.40 -1.85 6.84
C ARG A 135 2.23 -2.79 8.02
N ARG A 136 2.90 -2.50 9.13
CA ARG A 136 2.84 -3.32 10.35
C ARG A 136 1.41 -3.45 10.87
N GLU A 137 0.64 -2.38 10.88
CA GLU A 137 -0.78 -2.38 11.29
C GLU A 137 -1.66 -3.26 10.40
N VAL A 138 -1.40 -3.28 9.09
CA VAL A 138 -2.11 -4.16 8.15
C VAL A 138 -1.79 -5.62 8.44
N LEU A 139 -0.52 -5.94 8.72
CA LEU A 139 -0.10 -7.28 9.09
C LEU A 139 -0.74 -7.71 10.42
N GLU A 140 -0.69 -6.87 11.45
CA GLU A 140 -1.27 -7.16 12.77
C GLU A 140 -2.79 -7.34 12.68
N SER A 141 -3.50 -6.50 11.94
CA SER A 141 -4.94 -6.64 11.71
C SER A 141 -5.30 -7.89 10.90
N PHE A 142 -4.45 -8.26 9.94
CA PHE A 142 -4.58 -9.50 9.18
C PHE A 142 -4.40 -10.73 10.07
N LEU A 143 -3.32 -10.79 10.86
CA LEU A 143 -3.06 -11.89 11.79
C LEU A 143 -4.18 -12.03 12.81
N LYS A 144 -4.63 -10.92 13.40
CA LYS A 144 -5.75 -10.92 14.35
C LYS A 144 -7.04 -11.46 13.72
N ARG A 145 -7.34 -11.10 12.47
CA ARG A 145 -8.51 -11.64 11.74
C ARG A 145 -8.39 -13.14 11.50
N VAL A 146 -7.20 -13.62 11.13
CA VAL A 146 -6.94 -15.05 10.94
C VAL A 146 -7.17 -15.80 12.26
N GLU A 147 -6.53 -15.36 13.34
CA GLU A 147 -6.66 -15.95 14.69
C GLU A 147 -8.12 -15.95 15.18
N GLU A 148 -8.85 -14.83 15.02
CA GLU A 148 -10.26 -14.75 15.42
C GLU A 148 -11.14 -15.76 14.67
N VAL A 149 -10.95 -15.90 13.35
CA VAL A 149 -11.73 -16.82 12.52
C VAL A 149 -11.41 -18.27 12.87
N GLU A 150 -10.14 -18.61 13.11
CA GLU A 150 -9.73 -19.94 13.55
C GLU A 150 -10.28 -20.25 14.95
N HIS A 151 -10.23 -19.28 15.86
CA HIS A 151 -10.79 -19.42 17.21
C HIS A 151 -12.31 -19.63 17.21
N ILE A 152 -13.06 -18.84 16.40
CA ILE A 152 -14.51 -19.01 16.24
C ILE A 152 -14.83 -20.44 15.78
N SER A 153 -14.04 -20.96 14.86
CA SER A 153 -14.25 -22.29 14.30
C SER A 153 -13.87 -23.40 15.28
N THR A 154 -12.71 -23.31 15.93
CA THR A 154 -12.23 -24.32 16.89
C THR A 154 -13.02 -24.33 18.21
N SER A 155 -13.71 -23.24 18.56
CA SER A 155 -14.61 -23.19 19.73
C SER A 155 -15.88 -24.02 19.58
N LYS A 156 -16.13 -24.59 18.39
CA LYS A 156 -17.33 -25.42 18.13
C LYS A 156 -17.12 -26.88 18.50
N LEU A 157 -18.16 -27.48 19.05
CA LEU A 157 -18.15 -28.89 19.40
C LEU A 157 -17.92 -29.75 18.14
N GLY A 158 -17.04 -30.73 18.25
CA GLY A 158 -16.72 -31.64 17.15
C GLY A 158 -15.69 -31.12 16.15
N VAL A 159 -15.23 -29.88 16.28
CA VAL A 159 -14.12 -29.35 15.46
C VAL A 159 -12.78 -29.79 16.05
N LEU A 160 -11.94 -30.37 15.20
CA LEU A 160 -10.58 -30.79 15.54
C LEU A 160 -9.58 -29.66 15.31
N ASN A 161 -9.64 -29.07 14.12
CA ASN A 161 -8.77 -27.95 13.70
C ASN A 161 -9.51 -27.05 12.70
N ALA A 162 -9.05 -25.80 12.60
CA ALA A 162 -9.52 -24.86 11.59
C ALA A 162 -8.33 -24.06 11.05
N TYR A 163 -8.33 -23.80 9.75
CA TYR A 163 -7.27 -23.05 9.07
C TYR A 163 -7.91 -21.98 8.19
N ALA A 164 -7.54 -20.72 8.45
CA ALA A 164 -7.93 -19.62 7.58
C ALA A 164 -7.04 -19.62 6.34
N ILE A 165 -7.67 -19.62 5.16
CA ILE A 165 -7.00 -19.55 3.85
C ILE A 165 -7.51 -18.34 3.06
N ASN A 166 -6.82 -17.98 1.96
CA ASN A 166 -7.17 -16.82 1.13
C ASN A 166 -7.37 -15.53 1.96
N ALA A 167 -6.40 -15.20 2.81
CA ALA A 167 -6.43 -14.03 3.67
C ALA A 167 -7.65 -13.98 4.63
N GLY A 168 -8.07 -15.14 5.14
CA GLY A 168 -9.22 -15.25 6.04
C GLY A 168 -10.58 -15.16 5.32
N ARG A 169 -10.61 -15.19 3.98
CA ARG A 169 -11.87 -15.22 3.21
C ARG A 169 -12.53 -16.58 3.26
N GLU A 170 -11.75 -17.63 3.32
CA GLU A 170 -12.18 -19.02 3.44
C GLU A 170 -11.64 -19.61 4.73
N VAL A 171 -12.32 -20.64 5.23
CA VAL A 171 -11.90 -21.40 6.41
C VAL A 171 -12.05 -22.88 6.10
N ARG A 172 -10.96 -23.61 6.25
CA ARG A 172 -11.01 -25.08 6.20
C ARG A 172 -11.17 -25.59 7.62
N VAL A 173 -12.29 -26.26 7.90
CA VAL A 173 -12.61 -26.81 9.21
C VAL A 173 -12.50 -28.34 9.13
N ILE A 174 -11.74 -28.92 10.04
CA ILE A 174 -11.59 -30.37 10.17
C ILE A 174 -12.40 -30.80 11.38
N VAL A 175 -13.36 -31.72 11.17
CA VAL A 175 -14.25 -32.22 12.21
C VAL A 175 -13.93 -33.67 12.56
N LYS A 176 -14.34 -34.11 13.76
CA LYS A 176 -14.30 -35.50 14.20
C LYS A 176 -15.48 -36.23 13.59
N ALA A 177 -15.23 -37.20 12.73
CA ALA A 177 -16.29 -37.99 12.07
C ALA A 177 -17.20 -38.76 13.05
N GLU A 178 -16.67 -39.03 14.25
CA GLU A 178 -17.43 -39.71 15.32
C GLU A 178 -18.45 -38.79 16.01
N LEU A 179 -18.29 -37.46 15.89
CA LEU A 179 -19.09 -36.45 16.57
C LEU A 179 -19.90 -35.55 15.62
N VAL A 180 -19.61 -35.58 14.35
CA VAL A 180 -20.22 -34.68 13.35
C VAL A 180 -20.46 -35.47 12.07
N ASN A 181 -21.73 -35.72 11.76
CA ASN A 181 -22.15 -36.33 10.49
C ASN A 181 -22.25 -35.25 9.39
N ASP A 182 -22.55 -35.66 8.15
CA ASP A 182 -22.55 -34.73 6.98
C ASP A 182 -23.60 -33.61 7.11
N ASP A 183 -24.78 -33.88 7.65
CA ASP A 183 -25.83 -32.88 7.85
C ASP A 183 -25.45 -31.89 8.95
N GLU A 184 -24.86 -32.36 10.03
CA GLU A 184 -24.32 -31.52 11.11
C GLU A 184 -23.14 -30.67 10.62
N ALA A 185 -22.30 -31.20 9.71
CA ALA A 185 -21.19 -30.43 9.10
C ALA A 185 -21.72 -29.25 8.27
N ILE A 186 -22.81 -29.42 7.54
CA ILE A 186 -23.44 -28.32 6.76
C ILE A 186 -23.99 -27.24 7.71
N LEU A 187 -24.64 -27.63 8.80
CA LEU A 187 -25.14 -26.70 9.82
C LEU A 187 -24.02 -25.95 10.49
N LEU A 188 -22.95 -26.65 10.87
CA LEU A 188 -21.75 -26.09 11.48
C LEU A 188 -21.07 -25.06 10.56
N ALA A 189 -20.91 -25.39 9.28
CA ALA A 189 -20.35 -24.47 8.29
C ALA A 189 -21.18 -23.19 8.16
N THR A 190 -22.52 -23.33 8.14
CA THR A 190 -23.44 -22.19 8.08
C THR A 190 -23.34 -21.32 9.33
N GLU A 191 -23.21 -21.92 10.50
CA GLU A 191 -23.10 -21.22 11.78
C GLU A 191 -21.78 -20.43 11.89
N ILE A 192 -20.66 -21.03 11.47
CA ILE A 192 -19.34 -20.37 11.41
C ILE A 192 -19.40 -19.20 10.44
N ALA A 193 -19.97 -19.38 9.24
CA ALA A 193 -20.09 -18.32 8.24
C ALA A 193 -20.94 -17.14 8.73
N ARG A 194 -22.02 -17.39 9.47
CA ARG A 194 -22.87 -16.33 10.06
C ARG A 194 -22.14 -15.54 11.15
N LYS A 195 -21.38 -16.20 12.02
CA LYS A 195 -20.58 -15.52 13.06
C LYS A 195 -19.47 -14.66 12.46
N LYS A 196 -18.85 -15.11 11.38
CA LYS A 196 -17.83 -14.35 10.62
C LYS A 196 -18.40 -13.06 10.01
N LYS A 197 -19.66 -13.06 9.51
CA LYS A 197 -20.31 -11.88 8.91
C LYS A 197 -20.78 -10.82 9.91
N LYS A 198 -20.90 -11.15 11.20
CA LYS A 198 -21.39 -10.23 12.25
C LYS A 198 -20.29 -9.39 12.90
N LYS A 199 -19.02 -9.60 12.53
CA LYS A 199 -17.86 -8.82 12.95
C LYS A 199 -17.18 -8.17 11.74
#